data_42d5523b289a4b93e7c3202f28c12f3a
#
_entry.id   42d5523b289a4b93e7c3202f28c12f3a
#
_cell.length_a   1.000
_cell.length_b   1.000
_cell.length_c   1.000
_cell.angle_alpha   90.00
_cell.angle_beta   90.00
_cell.angle_gamma   90.00
#
_symmetry.space_group_name_H-M   'P 1'
#
loop_
_entity.id
_entity.type
_entity.pdbx_description
1 polymer ?
#
loop_
_entity_poly.entity_id
_entity_poly.type
_entity_poly.pdbx_seq_one_letter_code
_entity_poly.pdbx_strand_id
1 'polypeptide(L)'
;MSHHGSGNTSTVRRAPSPVLPDGYHQVTDRRLGVSFPVPDGWKTGPGAGDEVTYTDPSGLAGITIGMVEPAGTSPMAHFADIEANTKANYPTYRRLRMQRTAFRGEPAVVWEFTFRGRARDFRAADLGYGREGGREYDLYLSAPDARWATFRPVLDTLRNGFTATG
;
A
#
# COMPACT_ATOMS: atom_id res chain seq x y z
N MET A 1 -4.24 32.54 31.22
CA MET A 1 -3.96 32.21 30.57
C MET A 1 -3.65 31.54 29.96
N SER A 2 -3.88 31.48 30.16
CA SER A 2 -3.50 31.08 29.26
C SER A 2 -3.22 30.35 28.71
N HIS A 3 -3.60 30.20 28.84
CA HIS A 3 -3.31 29.73 27.87
C HIS A 3 -2.96 29.25 27.47
N HIS A 4 -3.33 29.21 27.68
CA HIS A 4 -3.02 28.92 26.83
C HIS A 4 -2.64 28.42 26.51
N GLY A 5 -2.95 28.25 26.89
CA GLY A 5 -2.63 28.09 26.21
C GLY A 5 -2.47 27.33 25.86
N SER A 6 -2.75 27.30 26.15
CA SER A 6 -2.52 26.75 25.44
C SER A 6 -2.48 25.94 25.00
N GLY A 7 -2.64 25.78 25.36
CA GLY A 7 -2.60 25.37 24.65
C GLY A 7 -2.65 24.64 24.11
N ASN A 8 -3.02 24.75 24.23
CA ASN A 8 -3.09 24.35 23.34
C ASN A 8 -2.82 23.76 22.85
N THR A 9 -2.98 23.75 23.24
CA THR A 9 -2.83 23.33 22.53
C THR A 9 -2.61 22.46 21.97
N SER A 10 -2.52 22.27 22.40
CA SER A 10 -2.41 21.73 21.63
C SER A 10 -2.52 20.94 21.00
N THR A 11 -2.69 20.84 21.21
CA THR A 11 -3.06 20.29 20.58
C THR A 11 -2.86 20.20 19.50
N VAL A 12 -2.40 20.68 19.48
CA VAL A 12 -2.30 20.56 18.43
C VAL A 12 -2.33 20.14 17.48
N ARG A 13 -2.08 20.33 17.09
CA ARG A 13 -2.72 19.84 16.33
C ARG A 13 -2.53 18.71 15.55
N ARG A 14 -2.89 17.77 15.90
CA ARG A 14 -2.76 16.49 15.30
C ARG A 14 -4.06 16.13 14.63
N ALA A 15 -4.03 15.63 13.39
CA ALA A 15 -5.22 15.14 12.73
C ALA A 15 -5.81 13.97 13.53
N PRO A 16 -7.13 13.85 13.63
CA PRO A 16 -7.74 12.69 14.28
C PRO A 16 -7.33 11.40 13.55
N SER A 17 -7.20 10.33 14.31
CA SER A 17 -6.94 9.02 13.72
C SER A 17 -8.10 8.62 12.82
N PRO A 18 -7.85 7.97 11.68
CA PRO A 18 -8.93 7.47 10.84
C PRO A 18 -9.82 6.52 11.61
N VAL A 19 -11.11 6.58 11.37
CA VAL A 19 -12.04 5.61 11.93
C VAL A 19 -11.91 4.32 11.12
N LEU A 20 -11.58 3.22 11.79
CA LEU A 20 -11.47 1.93 11.13
C LEU A 20 -12.85 1.33 10.88
N PRO A 21 -13.12 0.78 9.69
CA PRO A 21 -14.32 -0.01 9.47
C PRO A 21 -14.32 -1.25 10.39
N ASP A 22 -15.50 -1.78 10.66
CA ASP A 22 -15.61 -3.03 11.38
C ASP A 22 -14.85 -4.12 10.64
N GLY A 23 -14.19 -5.00 11.40
CA GLY A 23 -13.43 -6.09 10.82
C GLY A 23 -11.98 -5.75 10.47
N TYR A 24 -11.51 -4.55 10.86
CA TYR A 24 -10.13 -4.15 10.64
C TYR A 24 -9.46 -3.76 11.95
N HIS A 25 -8.14 -3.90 11.98
CA HIS A 25 -7.33 -3.37 13.07
C HIS A 25 -6.10 -2.67 12.49
N GLN A 26 -5.57 -1.71 13.25
CA GLN A 26 -4.39 -0.95 12.82
C GLN A 26 -3.13 -1.70 13.21
N VAL A 27 -2.21 -1.82 12.26
CA VAL A 27 -0.91 -2.44 12.46
C VAL A 27 0.16 -1.37 12.33
N THR A 28 1.16 -1.42 13.21
CA THR A 28 2.34 -0.56 13.10
C THR A 28 3.56 -1.43 12.82
N ASP A 29 4.28 -1.11 11.75
CA ASP A 29 5.53 -1.75 11.41
C ASP A 29 6.66 -0.75 11.65
N ARG A 30 7.43 -0.98 12.71
CA ARG A 30 8.49 -0.05 13.10
C ARG A 30 9.69 -0.10 12.14
N ARG A 31 9.92 -1.26 11.55
CA ARG A 31 11.03 -1.44 10.61
C ARG A 31 10.84 -0.55 9.38
N LEU A 32 9.60 -0.46 8.90
CA LEU A 32 9.28 0.37 7.74
C LEU A 32 8.83 1.78 8.13
N GLY A 33 8.52 2.02 9.39
CA GLY A 33 8.04 3.34 9.84
C GLY A 33 6.65 3.66 9.34
N VAL A 34 5.75 2.68 9.32
CA VAL A 34 4.40 2.85 8.77
C VAL A 34 3.35 2.25 9.70
N SER A 35 2.12 2.71 9.52
CA SER A 35 0.96 2.16 10.20
C SER A 35 -0.18 2.07 9.20
N PHE A 36 -0.94 0.98 9.25
CA PHE A 36 -1.98 0.75 8.25
C PHE A 36 -3.02 -0.24 8.74
N PRO A 37 -4.26 -0.16 8.21
CA PRO A 37 -5.32 -1.09 8.58
C PRO A 37 -5.18 -2.42 7.86
N VAL A 38 -5.46 -3.50 8.60
CA VAL A 38 -5.43 -4.87 8.09
C VAL A 38 -6.73 -5.56 8.47
N PRO A 39 -7.35 -6.34 7.57
CA PRO A 39 -8.53 -7.11 7.95
C PRO A 39 -8.21 -8.11 9.06
N ASP A 40 -9.14 -8.28 9.99
CA ASP A 40 -8.99 -9.25 11.06
C ASP A 40 -8.81 -10.65 10.46
N GLY A 41 -7.94 -11.44 11.07
CA GLY A 41 -7.66 -12.79 10.61
C GLY A 41 -6.60 -12.91 9.53
N TRP A 42 -6.18 -11.82 8.92
CA TRP A 42 -5.05 -11.86 7.98
C TRP A 42 -3.74 -11.98 8.76
N LYS A 43 -2.81 -12.78 8.23
CA LYS A 43 -1.58 -13.10 8.94
C LYS A 43 -0.36 -12.64 8.18
N THR A 44 0.65 -12.24 8.95
CA THR A 44 1.93 -11.88 8.39
C THR A 44 2.95 -13.00 8.64
N GLY A 45 3.88 -13.13 7.70
CA GLY A 45 5.05 -13.98 7.89
C GLY A 45 6.27 -13.16 8.30
N PRO A 46 7.46 -13.77 8.32
CA PRO A 46 8.68 -13.02 8.56
C PRO A 46 8.83 -11.93 7.50
N GLY A 47 9.07 -10.70 7.94
CA GLY A 47 9.35 -9.62 7.02
C GLY A 47 10.69 -9.85 6.35
N ALA A 48 10.81 -9.45 5.09
CA ALA A 48 12.05 -9.58 4.34
C ALA A 48 12.37 -8.26 3.67
N GLY A 49 13.60 -7.80 3.83
CA GLY A 49 14.04 -6.57 3.21
C GLY A 49 13.17 -5.39 3.63
N ASP A 50 12.66 -4.69 2.64
CA ASP A 50 11.89 -3.47 2.84
C ASP A 50 10.39 -3.69 2.67
N GLU A 51 9.90 -4.90 2.94
CA GLU A 51 8.50 -5.25 2.73
C GLU A 51 7.90 -5.98 3.91
N VAL A 52 6.57 -5.85 4.05
CA VAL A 52 5.76 -6.66 4.93
C VAL A 52 4.50 -7.05 4.18
N THR A 53 4.07 -8.32 4.33
CA THR A 53 2.90 -8.85 3.66
C THR A 53 1.94 -9.46 4.66
N TYR A 54 0.65 -9.18 4.49
CA TYR A 54 -0.45 -9.80 5.24
C TYR A 54 -1.32 -10.56 4.25
N THR A 55 -1.58 -11.83 4.56
CA THR A 55 -2.28 -12.74 3.66
C THR A 55 -3.59 -13.19 4.29
N ASP A 56 -4.65 -13.27 3.49
CA ASP A 56 -5.95 -13.68 3.96
C ASP A 56 -5.96 -15.17 4.34
N PRO A 57 -7.00 -15.66 5.05
CA PRO A 57 -7.04 -17.06 5.48
C PRO A 57 -6.97 -18.08 4.35
N SER A 58 -7.42 -17.75 3.14
CA SER A 58 -7.32 -18.68 2.01
C SER A 58 -5.90 -18.76 1.43
N GLY A 59 -5.05 -17.78 1.75
CA GLY A 59 -3.72 -17.69 1.19
C GLY A 59 -3.67 -17.14 -0.22
N LEU A 60 -4.80 -16.71 -0.80
CA LEU A 60 -4.87 -16.27 -2.19
C LEU A 60 -4.87 -14.76 -2.35
N ALA A 61 -5.28 -14.02 -1.33
CA ALA A 61 -5.26 -12.56 -1.36
C ALA A 61 -4.27 -12.04 -0.35
N GLY A 62 -3.62 -10.92 -0.67
CA GLY A 62 -2.64 -10.33 0.24
C GLY A 62 -2.41 -8.87 -0.03
N ILE A 63 -2.04 -8.15 1.04
CA ILE A 63 -1.54 -6.79 0.94
C ILE A 63 -0.05 -6.80 1.24
N THR A 64 0.69 -6.00 0.50
CA THR A 64 2.12 -5.82 0.72
C THR A 64 2.42 -4.33 0.81
N ILE A 65 3.15 -3.97 1.86
CA ILE A 65 3.63 -2.60 2.04
C ILE A 65 5.14 -2.63 1.84
N GLY A 66 5.63 -1.80 0.93
CA GLY A 66 7.06 -1.67 0.68
C GLY A 66 7.55 -0.27 0.95
N MET A 67 8.85 -0.13 1.20
CA MET A 67 9.48 1.15 1.42
C MET A 67 10.89 1.12 0.84
N VAL A 68 11.22 2.14 0.09
CA VAL A 68 12.57 2.31 -0.49
C VAL A 68 13.13 3.65 -0.01
N GLU A 69 14.37 3.63 0.48
CA GLU A 69 15.05 4.85 0.94
C GLU A 69 16.56 4.71 0.72
N PRO A 70 17.19 5.61 -0.03
CA PRO A 70 16.57 6.65 -0.86
C PRO A 70 16.02 6.06 -2.16
N ALA A 71 14.94 6.63 -2.65
CA ALA A 71 14.38 6.22 -3.93
C ALA A 71 15.31 6.65 -5.05
N GLY A 72 15.69 5.71 -5.90
CA GLY A 72 16.61 5.99 -7.01
C GLY A 72 15.97 6.67 -8.21
N THR A 73 14.64 6.64 -8.28
CA THR A 73 13.87 7.19 -9.39
C THR A 73 12.53 7.72 -8.88
N SER A 74 11.76 8.32 -9.78
CA SER A 74 10.37 8.67 -9.49
C SER A 74 9.52 7.39 -9.39
N PRO A 75 8.36 7.46 -8.73
CA PRO A 75 7.47 6.29 -8.68
C PRO A 75 7.08 5.76 -10.06
N MET A 76 6.84 6.63 -11.02
CA MET A 76 6.47 6.19 -12.38
C MET A 76 7.61 5.42 -13.03
N ALA A 77 8.85 5.89 -12.95
CA ALA A 77 9.98 5.20 -13.53
C ALA A 77 10.24 3.86 -12.83
N HIS A 78 10.09 3.83 -11.51
CA HIS A 78 10.25 2.61 -10.74
C HIS A 78 9.21 1.56 -11.16
N PHE A 79 7.94 1.96 -11.29
CA PHE A 79 6.89 1.04 -11.69
C PHE A 79 7.05 0.58 -13.15
N ALA A 80 7.58 1.44 -14.02
CA ALA A 80 7.87 1.03 -15.39
C ALA A 80 8.92 -0.09 -15.42
N ASP A 81 9.94 -0.01 -14.57
CA ASP A 81 10.95 -1.07 -14.46
C ASP A 81 10.35 -2.37 -13.93
N ILE A 82 9.52 -2.28 -12.90
CA ILE A 82 8.84 -3.46 -12.36
C ILE A 82 7.92 -4.07 -13.41
N GLU A 83 7.20 -3.24 -14.16
CA GLU A 83 6.33 -3.73 -15.23
C GLU A 83 7.11 -4.51 -16.28
N ALA A 84 8.28 -4.04 -16.66
CA ALA A 84 9.10 -4.74 -17.64
C ALA A 84 9.46 -6.16 -17.16
N ASN A 85 9.83 -6.29 -15.88
CA ASN A 85 10.11 -7.58 -15.27
C ASN A 85 8.85 -8.45 -15.18
N THR A 86 7.72 -7.86 -14.86
CA THR A 86 6.46 -8.59 -14.76
C THR A 86 6.06 -9.17 -16.10
N LYS A 87 6.19 -8.39 -17.18
CA LYS A 87 5.91 -8.86 -18.54
C LYS A 87 6.81 -10.04 -18.92
N ALA A 88 8.07 -9.97 -18.51
CA ALA A 88 9.03 -11.04 -18.84
C ALA A 88 8.70 -12.34 -18.10
N ASN A 89 8.19 -12.25 -16.89
CA ASN A 89 7.92 -13.42 -16.04
C ASN A 89 6.51 -13.98 -16.22
N TYR A 90 5.56 -13.17 -16.69
CA TYR A 90 4.16 -13.58 -16.85
C TYR A 90 3.70 -13.25 -18.27
N PRO A 91 3.74 -14.23 -19.19
CA PRO A 91 3.30 -13.98 -20.58
C PRO A 91 1.86 -13.50 -20.69
N THR A 92 1.03 -13.80 -19.69
CA THR A 92 -0.38 -13.40 -19.67
C THR A 92 -0.59 -12.03 -19.05
N TYR A 93 0.48 -11.35 -18.68
CA TYR A 93 0.39 -10.02 -18.08
C TYR A 93 -0.40 -9.07 -18.96
N ARG A 94 -1.28 -8.30 -18.33
CA ARG A 94 -2.09 -7.31 -19.01
C ARG A 94 -2.27 -6.09 -18.14
N ARG A 95 -1.79 -4.97 -18.62
CA ARG A 95 -1.99 -3.71 -17.91
C ARG A 95 -3.44 -3.31 -18.03
N LEU A 96 -4.06 -2.98 -16.89
CA LEU A 96 -5.36 -2.32 -16.86
C LEU A 96 -5.21 -0.83 -16.74
N ARG A 97 -4.18 -0.37 -15.99
CA ARG A 97 -4.00 1.06 -15.74
C ARG A 97 -2.58 1.30 -15.23
N MET A 98 -1.97 2.38 -15.69
CA MET A 98 -0.77 2.94 -15.08
C MET A 98 -0.86 4.46 -15.26
N GLN A 99 -1.03 5.19 -14.18
CA GLN A 99 -1.39 6.60 -14.25
C GLN A 99 -0.75 7.38 -13.12
N ARG A 100 -0.16 8.53 -13.46
CA ARG A 100 0.34 9.48 -12.47
C ARG A 100 -0.83 10.09 -11.72
N THR A 101 -0.61 10.32 -10.43
CA THR A 101 -1.56 10.97 -9.55
C THR A 101 -0.80 11.64 -8.41
N ALA A 102 -1.51 12.05 -7.37
CA ALA A 102 -0.92 12.54 -6.14
C ALA A 102 -1.53 11.78 -4.97
N PHE A 103 -0.75 11.55 -3.94
CA PHE A 103 -1.22 10.91 -2.72
C PHE A 103 -0.53 11.58 -1.54
N ARG A 104 -1.32 12.09 -0.61
CA ARG A 104 -0.81 12.77 0.59
C ARG A 104 0.16 13.90 0.27
N GLY A 105 -0.10 14.63 -0.82
CA GLY A 105 0.72 15.76 -1.25
C GLY A 105 1.99 15.39 -1.99
N GLU A 106 2.22 14.09 -2.27
CA GLU A 106 3.41 13.62 -2.96
C GLU A 106 3.08 13.09 -4.35
N PRO A 107 4.07 13.11 -5.27
CA PRO A 107 3.90 12.45 -6.56
C PRO A 107 3.59 10.97 -6.35
N ALA A 108 2.65 10.45 -7.11
CA ALA A 108 2.21 9.07 -6.98
C ALA A 108 1.90 8.47 -8.34
N VAL A 109 1.80 7.15 -8.36
CA VAL A 109 1.36 6.40 -9.53
C VAL A 109 0.45 5.26 -9.05
N VAL A 110 -0.62 5.03 -9.81
CA VAL A 110 -1.48 3.86 -9.62
C VAL A 110 -1.25 2.92 -10.78
N TRP A 111 -1.13 1.63 -10.47
CA TRP A 111 -0.87 0.58 -11.45
C TRP A 111 -1.77 -0.60 -11.13
N GLU A 112 -2.56 -1.01 -12.12
CA GLU A 112 -3.43 -2.19 -12.00
C GLU A 112 -3.18 -3.09 -13.19
N PHE A 113 -3.18 -4.39 -12.92
CA PHE A 113 -2.93 -5.37 -13.96
C PHE A 113 -3.50 -6.73 -13.58
N THR A 114 -3.61 -7.61 -14.58
CA THR A 114 -3.97 -9.00 -14.38
C THR A 114 -2.88 -9.90 -14.91
N PHE A 115 -2.83 -11.11 -14.38
CA PHE A 115 -1.88 -12.13 -14.85
C PHE A 115 -2.40 -13.51 -14.44
N ARG A 116 -2.00 -14.52 -15.21
CA ARG A 116 -2.33 -15.90 -14.87
C ARG A 116 -1.32 -16.40 -13.84
N GLY A 117 -1.82 -16.72 -12.66
CA GLY A 117 -1.04 -17.40 -11.66
C GLY A 117 -1.08 -18.90 -11.85
N ARG A 118 -0.81 -19.63 -10.77
CA ARG A 118 -0.66 -21.07 -10.86
C ARG A 118 -1.94 -21.80 -11.26
N ALA A 119 -3.07 -21.42 -10.70
CA ALA A 119 -4.34 -22.12 -10.89
C ALA A 119 -5.46 -21.21 -11.38
N ARG A 120 -5.21 -19.91 -11.43
CA ARG A 120 -6.27 -18.94 -11.71
C ARG A 120 -5.68 -17.61 -12.11
N ASP A 121 -6.55 -16.74 -12.62
CA ASP A 121 -6.17 -15.36 -12.91
C ASP A 121 -6.17 -14.54 -11.65
N PHE A 122 -5.17 -13.66 -11.51
CA PHE A 122 -5.05 -12.71 -10.41
C PHE A 122 -5.16 -11.30 -10.95
N ARG A 123 -5.61 -10.41 -10.08
CA ARG A 123 -5.57 -8.98 -10.31
C ARG A 123 -4.80 -8.32 -9.18
N ALA A 124 -3.98 -7.33 -9.54
CA ALA A 124 -3.18 -6.59 -8.59
C ALA A 124 -3.39 -5.11 -8.80
N ALA A 125 -3.32 -4.36 -7.71
CA ALA A 125 -3.34 -2.91 -7.74
C ALA A 125 -2.27 -2.39 -6.79
N ASP A 126 -1.48 -1.45 -7.26
CA ASP A 126 -0.35 -0.89 -6.55
C ASP A 126 -0.42 0.63 -6.59
N LEU A 127 -0.16 1.25 -5.44
CA LEU A 127 -0.02 2.70 -5.34
C LEU A 127 1.40 2.96 -4.83
N GLY A 128 2.22 3.60 -5.67
CA GLY A 128 3.53 4.05 -5.25
C GLY A 128 3.53 5.55 -5.08
N TYR A 129 4.14 6.06 -4.01
CA TYR A 129 4.24 7.51 -3.85
C TYR A 129 5.51 7.89 -3.11
N GLY A 130 6.00 9.10 -3.41
CA GLY A 130 7.21 9.64 -2.84
C GLY A 130 8.01 10.38 -3.88
N ARG A 131 9.22 10.77 -3.52
CA ARG A 131 10.10 11.55 -4.40
C ARG A 131 11.43 10.85 -4.58
N GLU A 132 12.00 11.00 -5.75
CA GLU A 132 13.37 10.59 -5.99
C GLU A 132 14.30 11.21 -4.94
N GLY A 133 15.17 10.39 -4.37
CA GLY A 133 16.08 10.82 -3.31
C GLY A 133 15.50 10.77 -1.90
N GLY A 134 14.20 10.66 -1.76
CA GLY A 134 13.51 10.54 -0.48
C GLY A 134 13.00 9.12 -0.25
N ARG A 135 11.92 9.00 0.49
CA ARG A 135 11.25 7.72 0.71
C ARG A 135 10.17 7.50 -0.33
N GLU A 136 10.10 6.29 -0.83
CA GLU A 136 8.99 5.85 -1.66
C GLU A 136 8.28 4.69 -0.94
N TYR A 137 6.96 4.76 -0.90
CA TYR A 137 6.12 3.71 -0.30
C TYR A 137 5.26 3.07 -1.38
N ASP A 138 5.04 1.76 -1.24
CA ASP A 138 4.17 0.99 -2.13
C ASP A 138 3.07 0.35 -1.30
N LEU A 139 1.82 0.54 -1.72
CA LEU A 139 0.64 -0.08 -1.13
C LEU A 139 0.03 -0.99 -2.19
N TYR A 140 0.14 -2.29 -1.99
CA TYR A 140 -0.17 -3.30 -2.99
C TYR A 140 -1.22 -4.28 -2.48
N LEU A 141 -2.19 -4.60 -3.32
CA LEU A 141 -3.16 -5.67 -3.08
C LEU A 141 -3.16 -6.60 -4.28
N SER A 142 -3.10 -7.91 -4.02
CA SER A 142 -3.29 -8.94 -5.04
C SER A 142 -4.38 -9.90 -4.58
N ALA A 143 -5.27 -10.29 -5.48
CA ALA A 143 -6.36 -11.21 -5.17
C ALA A 143 -6.79 -11.93 -6.44
N PRO A 144 -7.48 -13.08 -6.32
CA PRO A 144 -8.06 -13.72 -7.51
C PRO A 144 -8.94 -12.73 -8.28
N ASP A 145 -8.77 -12.69 -9.58
CA ASP A 145 -9.52 -11.74 -10.41
C ASP A 145 -11.03 -11.93 -10.27
N ALA A 146 -11.47 -13.19 -10.18
CA ALA A 146 -12.89 -13.51 -10.01
C ALA A 146 -13.46 -13.02 -8.65
N ARG A 147 -12.61 -12.69 -7.69
CA ARG A 147 -12.99 -12.22 -6.36
C ARG A 147 -12.62 -10.75 -6.13
N TRP A 148 -12.22 -10.05 -7.17
CA TRP A 148 -11.73 -8.68 -7.02
C TRP A 148 -12.74 -7.76 -6.32
N ALA A 149 -14.01 -7.85 -6.67
CA ALA A 149 -15.03 -7.02 -6.04
C ALA A 149 -15.12 -7.25 -4.53
N THR A 150 -14.84 -8.47 -4.06
CA THR A 150 -14.82 -8.80 -2.64
C THR A 150 -13.65 -8.14 -1.93
N PHE A 151 -12.48 -8.08 -2.57
CA PHE A 151 -11.26 -7.59 -1.94
C PHE A 151 -10.99 -6.10 -2.21
N ARG A 152 -11.62 -5.50 -3.20
CA ARG A 152 -11.43 -4.08 -3.52
C ARG A 152 -11.59 -3.16 -2.29
N PRO A 153 -12.59 -3.38 -1.40
CA PRO A 153 -12.72 -2.54 -0.21
C PRO A 153 -11.51 -2.59 0.71
N VAL A 154 -10.76 -3.69 0.74
CA VAL A 154 -9.52 -3.79 1.52
C VAL A 154 -8.51 -2.76 1.03
N LEU A 155 -8.38 -2.62 -0.29
CA LEU A 155 -7.47 -1.64 -0.88
C LEU A 155 -7.88 -0.21 -0.52
N ASP A 156 -9.15 0.09 -0.62
CA ASP A 156 -9.65 1.43 -0.30
C ASP A 156 -9.40 1.76 1.18
N THR A 157 -9.66 0.81 2.07
CA THR A 157 -9.41 0.98 3.50
C THR A 157 -7.94 1.14 3.79
N LEU A 158 -7.09 0.35 3.13
CA LEU A 158 -5.64 0.45 3.25
C LEU A 158 -5.15 1.86 2.89
N ARG A 159 -5.57 2.36 1.75
CA ARG A 159 -5.14 3.68 1.28
C ARG A 159 -5.63 4.79 2.20
N ASN A 160 -6.86 4.68 2.69
CA ASN A 160 -7.42 5.69 3.57
C ASN A 160 -6.75 5.73 4.94
N GLY A 161 -6.33 4.59 5.46
CA GLY A 161 -5.79 4.47 6.81
C GLY A 161 -4.27 4.36 6.88
N PHE A 162 -3.58 4.39 5.76
CA PHE A 162 -2.12 4.29 5.74
C PHE A 162 -1.48 5.58 6.23
N THR A 163 -0.49 5.47 7.11
CA THR A 163 0.31 6.62 7.56
C THR A 163 1.78 6.23 7.62
N ALA A 164 2.63 7.18 7.28
CA ALA A 164 4.08 7.05 7.43
C ALA A 164 4.50 7.81 8.68
N THR A 165 5.29 7.18 9.52
CA THR A 165 5.67 7.75 10.82
C THR A 165 7.06 8.39 10.82
N GLY A 166 7.73 8.38 9.68
CA GLY A 166 9.10 8.85 9.64
C GLY A 166 9.30 10.08 8.78
#